data_143fe5f08488d913365e0d3f3931c719
#
_entry.id   143fe5f08488d913365e0d3f3931c719
#
_cell.length_a   1.000
_cell.length_b   1.000
_cell.length_c   1.000
_cell.angle_alpha   90.00
_cell.angle_beta   90.00
_cell.angle_gamma   90.00
#
_symmetry.space_group_name_H-M   'P 1'
#
loop_
_entity.id
_entity.type
_entity.pdbx_description
1 polymer ?
#
loop_
_entity_poly.entity_id
_entity_poly.type
_entity_poly.pdbx_seq_one_letter_code
_entity_poly.pdbx_strand_id
1 'polypeptide(L)'
;ERKRCGHLDNKELITTDAMVKKIKECVSAKKDENFKIIARSDAKSVEGIDKMIERCKAYIDAGAEIVFPEALHDEKDFEKVRGELSCYLLANMTEFGKTKLLNYKQLEELGYNIVIYPVTTQRLAMKNVEDGLRDIYANGHQNNIIDKMQTRKRLYDLVDYEKYNSLDEKIYNFNTEGHE
;
A
#
# COMPACT_ATOMS: atom_id res chain seq x y z
N GLU A 1 -2.86 -15.43 12.16
CA GLU A 1 -3.16 -16.65 11.38
C GLU A 1 -4.15 -16.35 10.26
N ARG A 2 -5.29 -15.73 10.57
CA ARG A 2 -6.23 -15.26 9.54
C ARG A 2 -5.88 -13.84 9.11
N LYS A 3 -6.00 -13.55 7.80
CA LYS A 3 -5.76 -12.21 7.28
C LYS A 3 -6.75 -11.20 7.89
N ARG A 4 -6.25 -10.26 8.68
CA ARG A 4 -7.01 -9.16 9.28
C ARG A 4 -6.27 -7.83 9.10
N CYS A 5 -7.01 -6.71 9.19
CA CYS A 5 -6.39 -5.38 9.18
C CYS A 5 -5.45 -5.21 10.39
N GLY A 6 -4.29 -4.59 10.17
CA GLY A 6 -3.25 -4.37 11.18
C GLY A 6 -3.68 -3.60 12.42
N HIS A 7 -4.71 -2.78 12.29
CA HIS A 7 -5.21 -1.91 13.36
C HIS A 7 -6.43 -2.47 14.12
N LEU A 8 -6.91 -3.68 13.75
CA LEU A 8 -7.98 -4.37 14.48
C LEU A 8 -7.43 -5.17 15.66
N ASP A 9 -8.26 -5.35 16.67
CA ASP A 9 -7.96 -6.17 17.85
C ASP A 9 -8.17 -7.67 17.58
N ASN A 10 -7.81 -8.52 18.56
CA ASN A 10 -7.97 -9.98 18.53
C ASN A 10 -7.24 -10.65 17.35
N LYS A 11 -5.99 -10.27 17.11
CA LYS A 11 -5.12 -10.95 16.16
C LYS A 11 -4.55 -12.23 16.74
N GLU A 12 -4.48 -13.24 15.90
CA GLU A 12 -3.79 -14.49 16.16
C GLU A 12 -2.55 -14.56 15.29
N LEU A 13 -1.43 -14.89 15.88
CA LEU A 13 -0.14 -15.01 15.20
C LEU A 13 0.15 -16.48 14.92
N ILE A 14 0.71 -16.77 13.75
CA ILE A 14 1.38 -18.03 13.52
C ILE A 14 2.71 -18.05 14.28
N THR A 15 3.28 -19.21 14.51
CA THR A 15 4.60 -19.33 15.13
C THR A 15 5.67 -18.69 14.25
N THR A 16 6.77 -18.24 14.85
CA THR A 16 7.93 -17.71 14.12
C THR A 16 8.45 -18.73 13.10
N ASP A 17 8.57 -20.00 13.50
CA ASP A 17 9.04 -21.08 12.63
C ASP A 17 8.12 -21.31 11.43
N ALA A 18 6.81 -21.23 11.62
CA ALA A 18 5.86 -21.36 10.51
C ALA A 18 6.02 -20.22 9.50
N MET A 19 6.25 -18.99 9.97
CA MET A 19 6.50 -17.85 9.06
C MET A 19 7.86 -17.96 8.39
N VAL A 20 8.91 -18.37 9.10
CA VAL A 20 10.25 -18.64 8.55
C VAL A 20 10.18 -19.65 7.40
N LYS A 21 9.43 -20.75 7.56
CA LYS A 21 9.22 -21.72 6.49
C LYS A 21 8.56 -21.08 5.26
N LYS A 22 7.50 -20.30 5.45
CA LYS A 22 6.84 -19.58 4.35
C LYS A 22 7.80 -18.65 3.60
N ILE A 23 8.63 -17.88 4.32
CA ILE A 23 9.61 -16.98 3.70
C ILE A 23 10.64 -17.76 2.90
N LYS A 24 11.19 -18.84 3.45
CA LYS A 24 12.14 -19.69 2.73
C LYS A 24 11.56 -20.27 1.44
N GLU A 25 10.30 -20.70 1.45
CA GLU A 25 9.62 -21.16 0.23
C GLU A 25 9.43 -20.03 -0.79
N CYS A 26 9.06 -18.81 -0.34
CA CYS A 26 8.98 -17.63 -1.23
C CYS A 26 10.33 -17.32 -1.86
N VAL A 27 11.41 -17.34 -1.08
CA VAL A 27 12.78 -17.09 -1.55
C VAL A 27 13.21 -18.17 -2.56
N SER A 28 12.93 -19.44 -2.26
CA SER A 28 13.23 -20.57 -3.17
C SER A 28 12.47 -20.48 -4.50
N ALA A 29 11.22 -20.01 -4.47
CA ALA A 29 10.39 -19.87 -5.67
C ALA A 29 10.71 -18.62 -6.52
N LYS A 30 11.47 -17.67 -5.97
CA LYS A 30 11.84 -16.43 -6.62
C LYS A 30 12.78 -16.69 -7.80
N LYS A 31 12.40 -16.20 -9.00
CA LYS A 31 13.18 -16.35 -10.24
C LYS A 31 13.93 -15.09 -10.65
N ASP A 32 13.43 -13.92 -10.25
CA ASP A 32 14.02 -12.61 -10.54
C ASP A 32 14.58 -12.01 -9.27
N GLU A 33 15.86 -11.65 -9.28
CA GLU A 33 16.55 -11.03 -8.14
C GLU A 33 15.95 -9.67 -7.76
N ASN A 34 15.32 -8.97 -8.70
CA ASN A 34 14.64 -7.71 -8.45
C ASN A 34 13.29 -7.87 -7.76
N PHE A 35 12.69 -9.07 -7.77
CA PHE A 35 11.48 -9.35 -7.02
C PHE A 35 11.81 -9.48 -5.53
N LYS A 36 11.39 -8.50 -4.73
CA LYS A 36 11.72 -8.42 -3.30
C LYS A 36 10.68 -9.07 -2.42
N ILE A 37 11.12 -9.84 -1.43
CA ILE A 37 10.25 -10.47 -0.43
C ILE A 37 10.10 -9.51 0.75
N ILE A 38 8.85 -9.08 1.00
CA ILE A 38 8.49 -8.24 2.14
C ILE A 38 7.83 -9.11 3.21
N ALA A 39 8.45 -9.22 4.37
CA ALA A 39 7.89 -9.91 5.52
C ALA A 39 7.15 -8.92 6.44
N ARG A 40 5.85 -9.13 6.62
CA ARG A 40 5.03 -8.35 7.55
C ARG A 40 4.93 -9.05 8.89
N SER A 41 5.05 -8.28 9.96
CA SER A 41 4.81 -8.73 11.34
C SER A 41 3.77 -7.86 12.03
N ASP A 42 2.70 -8.48 12.49
CA ASP A 42 1.66 -7.86 13.31
C ASP A 42 1.86 -8.11 14.81
N ALA A 43 3.02 -8.64 15.19
CA ALA A 43 3.28 -9.13 16.54
C ALA A 43 3.33 -8.04 17.61
N LYS A 44 3.60 -6.77 17.26
CA LYS A 44 3.66 -5.69 18.25
C LYS A 44 2.39 -5.58 19.09
N SER A 45 1.22 -5.69 18.48
CA SER A 45 -0.06 -5.57 19.18
C SER A 45 -0.42 -6.79 20.04
N VAL A 46 0.29 -7.91 19.88
CA VAL A 46 0.00 -9.18 20.57
C VAL A 46 1.08 -9.54 21.58
N GLU A 47 2.35 -9.40 21.19
CA GLU A 47 3.51 -9.85 21.95
C GLU A 47 4.43 -8.71 22.41
N GLY A 48 4.16 -7.47 21.96
CA GLY A 48 5.01 -6.31 22.21
C GLY A 48 6.11 -6.12 21.17
N ILE A 49 6.77 -4.94 21.24
CA ILE A 49 7.72 -4.50 20.21
C ILE A 49 8.98 -5.36 20.18
N ASP A 50 9.50 -5.79 21.36
CA ASP A 50 10.74 -6.57 21.42
C ASP A 50 10.58 -7.92 20.74
N LYS A 51 9.50 -8.64 21.03
CA LYS A 51 9.20 -9.92 20.37
C LYS A 51 8.89 -9.76 18.89
N MET A 52 8.25 -8.67 18.50
CA MET A 52 8.09 -8.37 17.09
C MET A 52 9.44 -8.21 16.38
N ILE A 53 10.40 -7.50 16.99
CA ILE A 53 11.75 -7.31 16.46
C ILE A 53 12.49 -8.67 16.36
N GLU A 54 12.43 -9.52 17.39
CA GLU A 54 13.00 -10.87 17.36
C GLU A 54 12.44 -11.69 16.18
N ARG A 55 11.13 -11.64 15.96
CA ARG A 55 10.51 -12.29 14.79
C ARG A 55 11.03 -11.73 13.48
N CYS A 56 11.14 -10.40 13.37
CA CYS A 56 11.64 -9.75 12.17
C CYS A 56 13.09 -10.13 11.86
N LYS A 57 13.95 -10.26 12.88
CA LYS A 57 15.32 -10.79 12.73
C LYS A 57 15.31 -12.19 12.11
N ALA A 58 14.48 -13.09 12.65
CA ALA A 58 14.33 -14.44 12.10
C ALA A 58 13.79 -14.45 10.65
N TYR A 59 12.96 -13.47 10.28
CA TYR A 59 12.46 -13.33 8.91
C TYR A 59 13.54 -12.85 7.94
N ILE A 60 14.40 -11.92 8.39
CA ILE A 60 15.58 -11.47 7.64
C ILE A 60 16.54 -12.62 7.41
N ASP A 61 16.84 -13.39 8.47
CA ASP A 61 17.70 -14.57 8.38
C ASP A 61 17.13 -15.65 7.43
N ALA A 62 15.81 -15.69 7.28
CA ALA A 62 15.13 -16.57 6.33
C ALA A 62 15.16 -16.06 4.89
N GLY A 63 15.66 -14.84 4.64
CA GLY A 63 15.81 -14.23 3.33
C GLY A 63 14.78 -13.15 2.98
N ALA A 64 14.03 -12.64 3.95
CA ALA A 64 13.23 -11.43 3.72
C ALA A 64 14.14 -10.21 3.53
N GLU A 65 13.96 -9.49 2.45
CA GLU A 65 14.80 -8.33 2.09
C GLU A 65 14.23 -7.02 2.66
N ILE A 66 12.92 -6.99 2.90
CA ILE A 66 12.19 -5.85 3.43
C ILE A 66 11.32 -6.32 4.59
N VAL A 67 11.25 -5.54 5.64
CA VAL A 67 10.34 -5.80 6.77
C VAL A 67 9.26 -4.72 6.84
N PHE A 68 8.03 -5.18 7.05
CA PHE A 68 6.87 -4.35 7.32
C PHE A 68 6.42 -4.55 8.77
N PRO A 69 6.93 -3.75 9.72
CA PRO A 69 6.48 -3.78 11.11
C PRO A 69 5.15 -3.04 11.24
N GLU A 70 4.07 -3.78 11.49
CA GLU A 70 2.73 -3.22 11.52
C GLU A 70 2.40 -2.56 12.87
N ALA A 71 1.57 -1.51 12.83
CA ALA A 71 0.99 -0.86 13.98
C ALA A 71 2.02 -0.31 15.01
N LEU A 72 3.10 0.28 14.52
CA LEU A 72 3.96 1.12 15.34
C LEU A 72 3.17 2.36 15.77
N HIS A 73 3.32 2.83 17.02
CA HIS A 73 2.47 3.88 17.55
C HIS A 73 3.04 5.28 17.32
N ASP A 74 4.31 5.48 17.63
CA ASP A 74 4.96 6.79 17.61
C ASP A 74 6.41 6.71 17.11
N GLU A 75 7.08 7.86 17.02
CA GLU A 75 8.46 7.97 16.55
C GLU A 75 9.44 7.05 17.29
N LYS A 76 9.25 6.86 18.62
CA LYS A 76 10.11 5.99 19.43
C LYS A 76 10.04 4.53 18.99
N ASP A 77 8.85 4.07 18.61
CA ASP A 77 8.69 2.73 18.06
C ASP A 77 9.45 2.58 16.73
N PHE A 78 9.35 3.61 15.85
CA PHE A 78 10.05 3.62 14.56
C PHE A 78 11.57 3.65 14.75
N GLU A 79 12.07 4.49 15.64
CA GLU A 79 13.49 4.56 16.00
C GLU A 79 14.00 3.24 16.55
N LYS A 80 13.26 2.62 17.47
CA LYS A 80 13.63 1.34 18.08
C LYS A 80 13.72 0.24 17.03
N VAL A 81 12.76 0.14 16.15
CA VAL A 81 12.77 -0.87 15.06
C VAL A 81 13.96 -0.61 14.12
N ARG A 82 14.22 0.64 13.73
CA ARG A 82 15.36 0.98 12.87
C ARG A 82 16.70 0.68 13.53
N GLY A 83 16.83 0.97 14.83
CA GLY A 83 18.05 0.68 15.58
C GLY A 83 18.39 -0.81 15.68
N GLU A 84 17.41 -1.68 15.60
CA GLU A 84 17.55 -3.12 15.76
C GLU A 84 17.59 -3.91 14.44
N LEU A 85 17.10 -3.32 13.33
CA LEU A 85 17.00 -4.00 12.03
C LEU A 85 17.78 -3.24 10.96
N SER A 86 18.69 -3.92 10.26
CA SER A 86 19.52 -3.33 9.20
C SER A 86 18.96 -3.45 7.79
N CYS A 87 17.83 -4.16 7.61
CA CYS A 87 17.18 -4.34 6.30
C CYS A 87 16.42 -3.10 5.82
N TYR A 88 15.84 -3.15 4.63
CA TYR A 88 14.86 -2.15 4.20
C TYR A 88 13.60 -2.23 5.05
N LEU A 89 13.06 -1.06 5.43
CA LEU A 89 11.86 -0.94 6.25
C LEU A 89 10.74 -0.23 5.51
N LEU A 90 9.53 -0.77 5.67
CA LEU A 90 8.30 -0.21 5.14
C LEU A 90 7.45 0.36 6.28
N ALA A 91 7.04 1.63 6.16
CA ALA A 91 6.11 2.30 7.06
C ALA A 91 4.71 2.38 6.47
N ASN A 92 3.70 2.15 7.31
CA ASN A 92 2.28 2.25 6.96
C ASN A 92 1.65 3.49 7.58
N MET A 93 1.32 4.49 6.75
CA MET A 93 0.68 5.74 7.17
C MET A 93 -0.82 5.70 6.83
N THR A 94 -1.56 4.80 7.50
CA THR A 94 -3.02 4.71 7.34
C THR A 94 -3.75 5.62 8.31
N GLU A 95 -4.76 6.34 7.81
CA GLU A 95 -5.64 7.17 8.63
C GLU A 95 -6.54 6.30 9.51
N PHE A 96 -6.97 6.86 10.64
CA PHE A 96 -7.87 6.23 11.62
C PHE A 96 -7.30 4.94 12.25
N GLY A 97 -5.99 4.75 12.17
CA GLY A 97 -5.27 3.65 12.81
C GLY A 97 -4.71 4.04 14.18
N LYS A 98 -3.88 3.15 14.72
CA LYS A 98 -3.18 3.34 16.02
C LYS A 98 -1.88 4.13 15.89
N THR A 99 -1.37 4.31 14.67
CA THR A 99 -0.10 4.94 14.37
C THR A 99 -0.27 6.46 14.25
N LYS A 100 0.61 7.23 14.92
CA LYS A 100 0.76 8.66 14.66
C LYS A 100 1.21 8.86 13.22
N LEU A 101 0.50 9.70 12.47
CA LEU A 101 0.87 9.99 11.08
C LEU A 101 2.14 10.85 11.03
N LEU A 102 3.18 10.31 10.44
CA LEU A 102 4.43 11.00 10.15
C LEU A 102 4.47 11.34 8.66
N ASN A 103 5.12 12.44 8.32
CA ASN A 103 5.36 12.75 6.91
C ASN A 103 6.56 11.95 6.38
N TYR A 104 6.71 11.87 5.05
CA TYR A 104 7.74 11.05 4.42
C TYR A 104 9.18 11.48 4.77
N LYS A 105 9.42 12.78 5.02
CA LYS A 105 10.75 13.27 5.43
C LYS A 105 11.12 12.79 6.83
N GLN A 106 10.18 12.84 7.78
CA GLN A 106 10.38 12.29 9.12
C GLN A 106 10.70 10.78 9.04
N LEU A 107 9.99 10.04 8.20
CA LEU A 107 10.24 8.61 8.00
C LEU A 107 11.61 8.35 7.34
N GLU A 108 12.03 9.19 6.40
CA GLU A 108 13.38 9.14 5.80
C GLU A 108 14.48 9.40 6.84
N GLU A 109 14.32 10.43 7.67
CA GLU A 109 15.23 10.74 8.79
C GLU A 109 15.32 9.60 9.81
N LEU A 110 14.21 8.90 10.04
CA LEU A 110 14.15 7.68 10.85
C LEU A 110 14.72 6.44 10.13
N GLY A 111 15.17 6.56 8.89
CA GLY A 111 15.80 5.51 8.11
C GLY A 111 14.83 4.50 7.48
N TYR A 112 13.58 4.86 7.27
CA TYR A 112 12.61 4.05 6.53
C TYR A 112 12.74 4.29 5.03
N ASN A 113 12.59 3.23 4.25
CA ASN A 113 12.90 3.23 2.82
C ASN A 113 11.63 3.29 1.94
N ILE A 114 10.51 2.81 2.47
CA ILE A 114 9.23 2.73 1.78
C ILE A 114 8.13 3.26 2.70
N VAL A 115 7.23 4.07 2.16
CA VAL A 115 6.01 4.47 2.85
C VAL A 115 4.80 4.16 1.99
N ILE A 116 3.77 3.59 2.60
CA ILE A 116 2.49 3.35 1.95
C ILE A 116 1.38 4.14 2.63
N TYR A 117 0.44 4.60 1.82
CA TYR A 117 -0.78 5.32 2.23
C TYR A 117 -2.00 4.51 1.80
N PRO A 118 -2.30 3.39 2.49
CA PRO A 118 -3.35 2.47 2.05
C PRO A 118 -4.72 3.10 2.14
N VAL A 119 -5.51 2.92 1.09
CA VAL A 119 -6.90 3.39 0.93
C VAL A 119 -7.13 4.91 1.10
N THR A 120 -6.11 5.73 1.22
CA THR A 120 -6.22 7.19 1.36
C THR A 120 -7.00 7.81 0.20
N THR A 121 -6.59 7.50 -1.03
CA THR A 121 -7.27 8.00 -2.24
C THR A 121 -8.68 7.45 -2.39
N GLN A 122 -8.90 6.20 -2.00
CA GLN A 122 -10.24 5.61 -2.00
C GLN A 122 -11.16 6.30 -1.00
N ARG A 123 -10.69 6.58 0.22
CA ARG A 123 -11.46 7.32 1.23
C ARG A 123 -11.84 8.72 0.75
N LEU A 124 -10.89 9.42 0.12
CA LEU A 124 -11.15 10.73 -0.49
C LEU A 124 -12.20 10.64 -1.60
N ALA A 125 -12.07 9.67 -2.50
CA ALA A 125 -13.03 9.45 -3.59
C ALA A 125 -14.42 9.12 -3.05
N MET A 126 -14.54 8.18 -2.10
CA MET A 126 -15.81 7.76 -1.52
C MET A 126 -16.50 8.91 -0.78
N LYS A 127 -15.75 9.74 -0.04
CA LYS A 127 -16.32 10.91 0.63
C LYS A 127 -16.88 11.92 -0.38
N ASN A 128 -16.15 12.20 -1.45
CA ASN A 128 -16.64 13.10 -2.51
C ASN A 128 -17.86 12.52 -3.24
N VAL A 129 -17.89 11.22 -3.50
CA VAL A 129 -19.05 10.55 -4.10
C VAL A 129 -20.28 10.66 -3.20
N GLU A 130 -20.13 10.38 -1.90
CA GLU A 130 -21.24 10.49 -0.93
C GLU A 130 -21.80 11.92 -0.87
N ASP A 131 -20.91 12.92 -0.76
CA ASP A 131 -21.30 14.33 -0.70
C ASP A 131 -21.99 14.77 -2.02
N GLY A 132 -21.47 14.34 -3.15
CA GLY A 132 -22.06 14.61 -4.47
C GLY A 132 -23.46 14.02 -4.62
N LEU A 133 -23.65 12.76 -4.22
CA LEU A 133 -24.98 12.13 -4.27
C LEU A 133 -26.00 12.82 -3.34
N ARG A 134 -25.56 13.25 -2.15
CA ARG A 134 -26.40 14.03 -1.24
C ARG A 134 -26.82 15.37 -1.83
N ASP A 135 -25.89 16.08 -2.48
CA ASP A 135 -26.19 17.37 -3.13
C ASP A 135 -27.18 17.19 -4.28
N ILE A 136 -26.96 16.21 -5.16
CA ILE A 136 -27.88 15.89 -6.26
C ILE A 136 -29.27 15.51 -5.74
N TYR A 137 -29.34 14.68 -4.69
CA TYR A 137 -30.62 14.28 -4.10
C TYR A 137 -31.39 15.48 -3.54
N ALA A 138 -30.69 16.40 -2.88
CA ALA A 138 -31.29 17.58 -2.27
C ALA A 138 -31.74 18.64 -3.30
N ASN A 139 -30.97 18.83 -4.37
CA ASN A 139 -31.14 19.95 -5.30
C ASN A 139 -31.66 19.55 -6.69
N GLY A 140 -31.68 18.26 -7.02
CA GLY A 140 -32.11 17.74 -8.31
C GLY A 140 -31.15 18.05 -9.49
N HIS A 141 -29.96 18.56 -9.21
CA HIS A 141 -28.93 18.90 -10.21
C HIS A 141 -27.53 18.87 -9.58
N GLN A 142 -26.49 18.91 -10.40
CA GLN A 142 -25.09 18.82 -10.00
C GLN A 142 -24.31 20.16 -10.04
N ASN A 143 -24.98 21.29 -10.30
CA ASN A 143 -24.31 22.58 -10.53
C ASN A 143 -23.44 23.03 -9.35
N ASN A 144 -23.82 22.69 -8.11
CA ASN A 144 -23.13 23.10 -6.89
C ASN A 144 -21.80 22.37 -6.65
N ILE A 145 -21.50 21.34 -7.43
CA ILE A 145 -20.35 20.46 -7.19
C ILE A 145 -19.43 20.33 -8.42
N ILE A 146 -19.69 21.09 -9.50
CA ILE A 146 -18.88 21.03 -10.74
C ILE A 146 -17.41 21.36 -10.47
N ASP A 147 -17.15 22.33 -9.62
CA ASP A 147 -15.81 22.76 -9.23
C ASP A 147 -15.00 21.70 -8.47
N LYS A 148 -15.68 20.71 -7.89
CA LYS A 148 -15.08 19.56 -7.21
C LYS A 148 -14.83 18.37 -8.15
N MET A 149 -15.29 18.47 -9.38
CA MET A 149 -15.16 17.39 -10.36
C MET A 149 -13.87 17.48 -11.15
N GLN A 150 -13.36 16.31 -11.52
CA GLN A 150 -12.33 16.22 -12.54
C GLN A 150 -12.88 16.70 -13.88
N THR A 151 -12.21 17.64 -14.56
CA THR A 151 -12.63 18.07 -15.88
C THR A 151 -12.50 16.94 -16.90
N ARG A 152 -13.32 16.96 -17.97
CA ARG A 152 -13.23 15.96 -19.05
C ARG A 152 -11.82 15.92 -19.65
N LYS A 153 -11.24 17.10 -19.92
CA LYS A 153 -9.88 17.18 -20.46
C LYS A 153 -8.88 16.46 -19.55
N ARG A 154 -8.89 16.79 -18.25
CA ARG A 154 -7.95 16.18 -17.30
C ARG A 154 -8.17 14.68 -17.15
N LEU A 155 -9.42 14.22 -17.21
CA LEU A 155 -9.72 12.78 -17.17
C LEU A 155 -9.15 12.07 -18.41
N TYR A 156 -9.31 12.65 -19.58
CA TYR A 156 -8.77 12.11 -20.84
C TYR A 156 -7.23 12.05 -20.82
N ASP A 157 -6.58 13.11 -20.31
CA ASP A 157 -5.13 13.12 -20.11
C ASP A 157 -4.67 12.00 -19.17
N LEU A 158 -5.40 11.75 -18.07
CA LEU A 158 -5.06 10.73 -17.08
C LEU A 158 -5.14 9.31 -17.61
N VAL A 159 -6.11 9.01 -18.46
CA VAL A 159 -6.31 7.68 -19.04
C VAL A 159 -5.65 7.52 -20.42
N ASP A 160 -4.90 8.52 -20.87
CA ASP A 160 -4.21 8.54 -22.17
C ASP A 160 -5.18 8.26 -23.33
N TYR A 161 -6.37 8.91 -23.28
CA TYR A 161 -7.50 8.66 -24.18
C TYR A 161 -7.12 8.80 -25.67
N GLU A 162 -6.33 9.81 -26.02
CA GLU A 162 -5.93 10.07 -27.41
C GLU A 162 -5.10 8.94 -28.02
N LYS A 163 -4.32 8.24 -27.20
CA LYS A 163 -3.58 7.05 -27.63
C LYS A 163 -4.52 5.91 -28.03
N TYR A 164 -5.57 5.69 -27.23
CA TYR A 164 -6.58 4.67 -27.54
C TYR A 164 -7.41 5.06 -28.76
N ASN A 165 -7.77 6.34 -28.88
CA ASN A 165 -8.49 6.88 -30.04
C ASN A 165 -7.68 6.69 -31.33
N SER A 166 -6.39 7.04 -31.31
CA SER A 166 -5.48 6.84 -32.45
C SER A 166 -5.26 5.36 -32.79
N LEU A 167 -5.27 4.47 -31.77
CA LEU A 167 -5.19 3.03 -32.01
C LEU A 167 -6.46 2.52 -32.68
N ASP A 168 -7.61 2.97 -32.23
CA ASP A 168 -8.93 2.60 -32.77
C ASP A 168 -9.06 3.01 -34.24
N GLU A 169 -8.64 4.25 -34.56
CA GLU A 169 -8.58 4.74 -35.95
C GLU A 169 -7.69 3.89 -36.86
N LYS A 170 -6.51 3.48 -36.35
CA LYS A 170 -5.61 2.60 -37.12
C LYS A 170 -6.22 1.23 -37.36
N ILE A 171 -6.92 0.67 -36.40
CA ILE A 171 -7.59 -0.64 -36.53
C ILE A 171 -8.77 -0.51 -37.52
N TYR A 172 -9.58 0.53 -37.39
CA TYR A 172 -10.73 0.75 -38.23
C TYR A 172 -10.37 1.04 -39.70
N ASN A 173 -9.28 1.78 -39.91
CA ASN A 173 -8.77 2.12 -41.24
C ASN A 173 -7.75 1.10 -41.80
N PHE A 174 -7.67 -0.08 -41.21
CA PHE A 174 -6.78 -1.15 -41.68
C PHE A 174 -7.26 -1.68 -43.04
N ASN A 175 -6.50 -1.40 -44.11
CA ASN A 175 -6.72 -1.94 -45.42
C ASN A 175 -6.03 -3.29 -45.57
N THR A 176 -6.79 -4.33 -45.85
CA THR A 176 -6.26 -5.69 -46.16
C THR A 176 -5.75 -5.80 -47.60
N GLU A 177 -5.87 -4.78 -48.41
CA GLU A 177 -5.40 -4.72 -49.81
C GLU A 177 -3.89 -4.48 -49.91
N GLY A 178 -3.09 -5.41 -49.40
CA GLY A 178 -1.63 -5.25 -49.44
C GLY A 178 -0.83 -6.49 -49.00
N HIS A 179 -1.51 -7.57 -48.77
CA HIS A 179 -0.89 -8.86 -48.46
C HIS A 179 -1.24 -9.90 -49.51
N GLU A 180 -0.80 -9.67 -50.74
CA GLU A 180 -0.56 -10.72 -51.73
C GLU A 180 0.95 -11.03 -51.86
#